data_74390e92d2d7757158be47cc27fd9165
#
_entry.id   74390e92d2d7757158be47cc27fd9165
#
_cell.length_a   1.000
_cell.length_b   1.000
_cell.length_c   1.000
_cell.angle_alpha   90.00
_cell.angle_beta   90.00
_cell.angle_gamma   90.00
#
_symmetry.space_group_name_H-M   'P 1'
#
loop_
_entity.id
_entity.type
_entity.pdbx_description
1 polymer ?
#
loop_
_entity_poly.entity_id
_entity_poly.type
_entity_poly.pdbx_seq_one_letter_code
_entity_poly.pdbx_strand_id
1 'polypeptide(L)'
;MSEPRDPLLQERAKTHGSFAENAKISQGLKDLFDAYGANRFVLAQREALDMIALKLSRILSGQANFKDHWDDIAGYAKLGSEACD
;
A
#
# COMPACT_ATOMS: atom_id res chain seq x y z
N MET A 1 1.94 -21.04 14.84
CA MET A 1 2.31 -20.39 13.59
C MET A 1 3.78 -20.05 13.62
N SER A 2 4.47 -20.29 12.55
CA SER A 2 5.91 -20.12 12.53
C SER A 2 6.29 -18.70 12.11
N GLU A 3 7.37 -18.22 12.71
CA GLU A 3 7.99 -16.98 12.29
C GLU A 3 8.63 -17.14 10.92
N PRO A 4 8.74 -16.06 10.14
CA PRO A 4 9.55 -16.12 8.93
C PRO A 4 10.98 -16.50 9.29
N ARG A 5 11.51 -17.49 8.57
CA ARG A 5 12.87 -17.99 8.85
C ARG A 5 13.89 -17.44 7.88
N ASP A 6 13.43 -16.99 6.74
CA ASP A 6 14.29 -16.35 5.75
C ASP A 6 14.74 -14.99 6.29
N PRO A 7 16.06 -14.76 6.42
CA PRO A 7 16.56 -13.47 6.90
C PRO A 7 16.05 -12.27 6.11
N LEU A 8 15.84 -12.44 4.80
CA LEU A 8 15.30 -11.35 3.98
C LEU A 8 13.88 -11.00 4.40
N LEU A 9 13.04 -12.01 4.67
CA LEU A 9 11.67 -11.77 5.11
C LEU A 9 11.63 -11.15 6.50
N GLN A 10 12.52 -11.56 7.39
CA GLN A 10 12.62 -10.97 8.72
C GLN A 10 13.05 -9.50 8.64
N GLU A 11 13.98 -9.20 7.76
CA GLU A 11 14.46 -7.83 7.58
C GLU A 11 13.36 -6.93 7.04
N ARG A 12 12.59 -7.44 6.07
CA ARG A 12 11.47 -6.69 5.51
C ARG A 12 10.39 -6.43 6.54
N ALA A 13 10.13 -7.40 7.42
CA ALA A 13 9.09 -7.25 8.44
C ALA A 13 9.38 -6.10 9.40
N LYS A 14 10.64 -5.73 9.61
CA LYS A 14 11.00 -4.62 10.49
C LYS A 14 10.51 -3.28 9.95
N THR A 15 10.47 -3.11 8.65
CA THR A 15 10.04 -1.85 8.01
C THR A 15 8.64 -1.96 7.41
N HIS A 16 8.27 -3.14 6.92
CA HIS A 16 7.05 -3.33 6.14
C HIS A 16 5.92 -4.03 6.92
N GLY A 17 6.22 -4.58 8.11
CA GLY A 17 5.26 -5.37 8.86
C GLY A 17 5.08 -6.76 8.28
N SER A 18 4.15 -7.57 8.83
CA SER A 18 3.89 -8.90 8.34
C SER A 18 3.09 -8.84 7.04
N PHE A 19 3.35 -9.79 6.15
CA PHE A 19 2.62 -9.83 4.87
C PHE A 19 1.12 -10.03 5.10
N ALA A 20 0.75 -10.89 6.04
CA ALA A 20 -0.67 -11.17 6.32
C ALA A 20 -1.40 -9.92 6.79
N GLU A 21 -0.78 -9.14 7.67
CA GLU A 21 -1.39 -7.91 8.16
C GLU A 21 -1.43 -6.85 7.07
N ASN A 22 -0.37 -6.72 6.28
CA ASN A 22 -0.36 -5.84 5.12
C ASN A 22 -1.50 -6.17 4.17
N ALA A 23 -1.69 -7.46 3.88
CA ALA A 23 -2.74 -7.90 2.97
C ALA A 23 -4.14 -7.55 3.51
N LYS A 24 -4.36 -7.75 4.80
CA LYS A 24 -5.64 -7.43 5.42
C LYS A 24 -5.99 -5.96 5.28
N ILE A 25 -5.03 -5.09 5.58
CA ILE A 25 -5.23 -3.65 5.50
C ILE A 25 -5.39 -3.22 4.03
N SER A 26 -4.50 -3.67 3.17
CA SER A 26 -4.51 -3.29 1.77
C SER A 26 -5.81 -3.71 1.08
N GLN A 27 -6.26 -4.95 1.30
CA GLN A 27 -7.49 -5.44 0.69
C GLN A 27 -8.71 -4.71 1.26
N GLY A 28 -8.69 -4.37 2.56
CA GLY A 28 -9.75 -3.58 3.16
C GLY A 28 -9.89 -2.21 2.52
N LEU A 29 -8.77 -1.55 2.24
CA LEU A 29 -8.78 -0.26 1.54
C LEU A 29 -9.31 -0.41 0.12
N LYS A 30 -8.90 -1.45 -0.59
CA LYS A 30 -9.37 -1.70 -1.95
C LYS A 30 -10.87 -1.99 -1.99
N ASP A 31 -11.39 -2.66 -0.98
CA ASP A 31 -12.84 -2.87 -0.86
C ASP A 31 -13.57 -1.52 -0.76
N LEU A 32 -13.01 -0.57 -0.02
CA LEU A 32 -13.59 0.77 0.05
C LEU A 32 -13.52 1.48 -1.30
N PHE A 33 -12.42 1.34 -2.04
CA PHE A 33 -12.32 1.91 -3.38
C PHE A 33 -13.42 1.37 -4.29
N ASP A 34 -13.68 0.07 -4.22
CA ASP A 34 -14.71 -0.57 -5.03
C ASP A 34 -16.12 -0.12 -4.61
N ALA A 35 -16.34 0.00 -3.29
CA ALA A 35 -17.66 0.36 -2.76
C ALA A 35 -18.05 1.79 -3.12
N TYR A 36 -17.08 2.70 -3.12
CA TYR A 36 -17.38 4.13 -3.24
C TYR A 36 -16.94 4.75 -4.56
N GLY A 37 -16.08 4.09 -5.33
CA GLY A 37 -15.49 4.72 -6.51
C GLY A 37 -15.33 3.87 -7.74
N ALA A 38 -15.92 2.68 -7.78
CA ALA A 38 -15.62 1.67 -8.82
C ALA A 38 -15.63 2.21 -10.25
N ASN A 39 -16.58 3.08 -10.59
CA ASN A 39 -16.76 3.58 -11.96
C ASN A 39 -16.22 5.00 -12.15
N ARG A 40 -15.48 5.52 -11.19
CA ARG A 40 -15.01 6.92 -11.24
C ARG A 40 -13.56 7.05 -11.66
N PHE A 41 -12.81 5.94 -11.67
CA PHE A 41 -11.38 5.99 -11.89
C PHE A 41 -11.03 5.50 -13.28
N VAL A 42 -10.12 6.20 -13.94
CA VAL A 42 -9.41 5.60 -15.06
C VAL A 42 -8.40 4.61 -14.53
N LEU A 43 -7.90 3.73 -15.39
CA LEU A 43 -7.01 2.64 -14.95
C LEU A 43 -5.78 3.14 -14.20
N ALA A 44 -5.17 4.23 -14.69
CA ALA A 44 -3.97 4.78 -14.05
C ALA A 44 -4.27 5.32 -12.65
N GLN A 45 -5.45 5.94 -12.45
CA GLN A 45 -5.85 6.41 -11.12
C GLN A 45 -6.07 5.25 -10.18
N ARG A 46 -6.75 4.19 -10.64
CA ARG A 46 -6.99 3.03 -9.78
C ARG A 46 -5.69 2.34 -9.43
N GLU A 47 -4.77 2.21 -10.38
CA GLU A 47 -3.47 1.61 -10.08
C GLU A 47 -2.71 2.44 -9.06
N ALA A 48 -2.71 3.76 -9.19
CA ALA A 48 -2.08 4.64 -8.21
C ALA A 48 -2.69 4.44 -6.81
N LEU A 49 -4.02 4.36 -6.72
CA LEU A 49 -4.68 4.11 -5.45
C LEU A 49 -4.31 2.75 -4.87
N ASP A 50 -4.23 1.72 -5.71
CA ASP A 50 -3.84 0.38 -5.25
C ASP A 50 -2.43 0.38 -4.67
N MET A 51 -1.50 1.09 -5.32
CA MET A 51 -0.13 1.19 -4.81
C MET A 51 -0.06 2.03 -3.54
N ILE A 52 -0.85 3.09 -3.46
CA ILE A 52 -0.94 3.90 -2.24
C ILE A 52 -1.50 3.05 -1.09
N ALA A 53 -2.52 2.23 -1.35
CA ALA A 53 -3.08 1.33 -0.36
C ALA A 53 -2.02 0.36 0.18
N LEU A 54 -1.18 -0.17 -0.70
CA LEU A 54 -0.09 -1.06 -0.30
C LEU A 54 0.88 -0.32 0.64
N LYS A 55 1.27 0.89 0.30
CA LYS A 55 2.20 1.66 1.14
C LYS A 55 1.56 2.06 2.47
N LEU A 56 0.28 2.42 2.46
CA LEU A 56 -0.45 2.70 3.70
C LEU A 56 -0.46 1.48 4.61
N SER A 57 -0.66 0.28 4.04
CA SER A 57 -0.67 -0.93 4.85
C SER A 57 0.67 -1.15 5.54
N ARG A 58 1.76 -0.84 4.86
CA ARG A 58 3.11 -0.97 5.42
C ARG A 58 3.36 0.05 6.53
N ILE A 59 2.86 1.26 6.37
CA ILE A 59 2.96 2.28 7.42
C ILE A 59 2.17 1.84 8.66
N LEU A 60 0.97 1.31 8.47
CA LEU A 60 0.09 0.94 9.57
C LEU A 60 0.54 -0.32 10.31
N SER A 61 1.20 -1.23 9.63
CA SER A 61 1.62 -2.50 10.23
C SER A 61 3.13 -2.65 10.37
N GLY A 62 3.90 -1.68 9.89
CA GLY A 62 5.35 -1.73 9.96
C GLY A 62 5.90 -0.52 10.69
N GLN A 63 6.93 0.11 10.11
CA GLN A 63 7.55 1.31 10.66
C GLN A 63 7.00 2.55 10.01
N ALA A 64 6.23 3.33 10.78
CA ALA A 64 5.66 4.58 10.28
C ALA A 64 6.74 5.61 9.93
N ASN A 65 7.93 5.50 10.52
CA ASN A 65 9.04 6.42 10.25
C ASN A 65 9.91 6.01 9.06
N PHE A 66 9.57 4.92 8.37
CA PHE A 66 10.34 4.51 7.21
C PHE A 66 10.01 5.46 6.05
N LYS A 67 10.91 6.37 5.75
CA LYS A 67 10.68 7.48 4.84
C LYS A 67 10.24 7.04 3.44
N ASP A 68 10.77 5.91 2.97
CA ASP A 68 10.47 5.44 1.60
C ASP A 68 8.98 5.16 1.39
N HIS A 69 8.27 4.71 2.41
CA HIS A 69 6.82 4.48 2.27
C HIS A 69 6.09 5.78 1.94
N TRP A 70 6.45 6.86 2.62
CA TRP A 70 5.84 8.17 2.39
C TRP A 70 6.24 8.75 1.03
N ASP A 71 7.51 8.60 0.66
CA ASP A 71 8.01 9.07 -0.63
C ASP A 71 7.33 8.33 -1.77
N ASP A 72 7.11 7.02 -1.61
CA ASP A 72 6.41 6.23 -2.62
C ASP A 72 4.96 6.68 -2.78
N ILE A 73 4.28 6.98 -1.67
CA ILE A 73 2.91 7.50 -1.73
C ILE A 73 2.89 8.81 -2.52
N ALA A 74 3.83 9.71 -2.24
CA ALA A 74 3.90 10.99 -2.95
C ALA A 74 4.09 10.76 -4.45
N GLY A 75 4.94 9.80 -4.82
CA GLY A 75 5.18 9.47 -6.22
C GLY A 75 3.93 8.93 -6.92
N TYR A 76 3.24 7.99 -6.29
CA TYR A 76 2.02 7.44 -6.88
C TYR A 76 0.89 8.47 -6.92
N ALA A 77 0.80 9.33 -5.90
CA ALA A 77 -0.17 10.42 -5.92
C ALA A 77 0.07 11.36 -7.09
N LYS A 78 1.34 11.65 -7.40
CA LYS A 78 1.69 12.47 -8.55
C LYS A 78 1.26 11.82 -9.85
N LEU A 79 1.49 10.50 -9.98
CA LEU A 79 1.07 9.76 -11.17
C LEU A 79 -0.46 9.77 -11.32
N GLY A 80 -1.18 9.62 -10.22
CA GLY A 80 -2.64 9.72 -10.24
C GLY A 80 -3.10 11.12 -10.66
N SER A 81 -2.43 12.15 -10.17
CA SER A 81 -2.72 13.54 -10.53
C SER A 81 -2.52 13.76 -12.03
N GLU A 82 -1.46 13.21 -12.59
CA GLU A 82 -1.18 13.35 -14.01
C GLU A 82 -2.20 12.64 -14.90
N ALA A 83 -2.94 11.70 -14.37
CA ALA A 83 -4.01 11.00 -15.09
C ALA A 83 -5.34 11.76 -15.07
N CYS A 84 -5.42 12.86 -14.36
CA CYS A 84 -6.63 13.70 -14.34
C CYS A 84 -6.70 14.56 -15.60
N ASP A 85 -7.91 14.79 -16.06
CA ASP A 85 -8.15 15.71 -17.18
C ASP A 85 -8.03 17.16 -16.75
#